data_378a8ab13b088a08fa5236956754e3c3
#
_entry.id   378a8ab13b088a08fa5236956754e3c3
#
_cell.length_a   1.000
_cell.length_b   1.000
_cell.length_c   1.000
_cell.angle_alpha   90.00
_cell.angle_beta   90.00
_cell.angle_gamma   90.00
#
_symmetry.space_group_name_H-M   'P 1'
#
loop_
_entity.id
_entity.type
_entity.pdbx_description
1 polymer ?
#
loop_
_entity_poly.entity_id
_entity_poly.type
_entity_poly.pdbx_seq_one_letter_code
_entity_poly.pdbx_strand_id
1 'polypeptide(L)'
;MKLVANLKLLPTPEQHATLADTLKVSNRACTWLAGQAWDTQTFGQFALHKLTYERCRAQFGLAAQMTVRCIAKVADAYKLDRKTRRRFRRTAAQPYDDRIFRLCSDTTLSLWTTQGRMQVAYQCGERQRALLAFRKGEVDLMYLKGAWYIAVVCDVLEPETIGIERVLGVDLGIVNLAVDSDGTVYSGETVDRKRQRYQERREGLQAHRTRSARRRLKLLKGKQARFQQDVNHTIAKRLVERAQRSAAALALEELTGIRQRVKARRQQRPRHANWGFFQLRQYVTYKAALAGVPVILVDPRHTSQECSHCHHIATANRRSQDRFSCQRCGYKTAADFNAAQNIKSRAAVNQRIVAQPRQLLLALA
;
A
#
# COMPACT_ATOMS: atom_id res chain seq x y z
N MET A 1 12.90 7.82 4.95
CA MET A 1 11.73 7.09 4.34
C MET A 1 10.45 7.88 4.57
N LYS A 2 9.60 8.02 3.53
CA LYS A 2 8.30 8.69 3.70
C LYS A 2 7.23 7.70 4.15
N LEU A 3 6.59 7.98 5.27
CA LEU A 3 5.45 7.26 5.81
C LEU A 3 4.24 8.18 5.91
N VAL A 4 3.04 7.59 6.00
CA VAL A 4 1.79 8.36 6.17
C VAL A 4 1.13 7.97 7.49
N ALA A 5 0.90 8.97 8.33
CA ALA A 5 0.09 8.85 9.55
C ALA A 5 -1.35 9.29 9.23
N ASN A 6 -2.30 8.37 9.33
CA ASN A 6 -3.71 8.69 9.14
C ASN A 6 -4.36 9.04 10.48
N LEU A 7 -4.78 10.29 10.65
CA LEU A 7 -5.51 10.80 11.81
C LEU A 7 -7.00 10.74 11.52
N LYS A 8 -7.77 10.03 12.33
CA LYS A 8 -9.22 9.96 12.18
C LYS A 8 -9.86 11.18 12.85
N LEU A 9 -10.57 12.01 12.09
CA LEU A 9 -11.29 13.15 12.62
C LEU A 9 -12.60 12.73 13.30
N LEU A 10 -12.99 13.47 14.33
CA LEU A 10 -14.23 13.30 15.11
C LEU A 10 -15.07 14.59 15.03
N PRO A 11 -15.56 14.96 13.84
CA PRO A 11 -16.32 16.19 13.66
C PRO A 11 -17.71 16.08 14.27
N THR A 12 -18.24 17.21 14.79
CA THR A 12 -19.68 17.38 15.08
C THR A 12 -20.50 17.33 13.78
N PRO A 13 -21.84 17.22 13.84
CA PRO A 13 -22.68 17.26 12.64
C PRO A 13 -22.47 18.53 11.78
N GLU A 14 -22.32 19.70 12.40
CA GLU A 14 -22.06 20.97 11.76
C GLU A 14 -20.67 20.99 11.08
N GLN A 15 -19.65 20.52 11.81
CA GLN A 15 -18.30 20.38 11.28
C GLN A 15 -18.25 19.38 10.11
N HIS A 16 -19.01 18.27 10.20
CA HIS A 16 -19.15 17.33 9.11
C HIS A 16 -19.71 17.99 7.84
N ALA A 17 -20.77 18.79 7.98
CA ALA A 17 -21.37 19.51 6.86
C ALA A 17 -20.36 20.48 6.24
N THR A 18 -19.65 21.27 7.05
CA THR A 18 -18.62 22.23 6.62
C THR A 18 -17.45 21.54 5.89
N LEU A 19 -16.96 20.42 6.42
CA LEU A 19 -15.91 19.61 5.76
C LEU A 19 -16.39 19.06 4.41
N ALA A 20 -17.64 18.57 4.36
CA ALA A 20 -18.21 18.03 3.12
C ALA A 20 -18.38 19.11 2.05
N ASP A 21 -18.83 20.31 2.44
CA ASP A 21 -18.94 21.44 1.54
C ASP A 21 -17.55 21.92 1.07
N THR A 22 -16.58 22.01 1.97
CA THR A 22 -15.19 22.34 1.65
C THR A 22 -14.60 21.40 0.60
N LEU A 23 -14.74 20.07 0.75
CA LEU A 23 -14.29 19.13 -0.27
C LEU A 23 -15.03 19.30 -1.60
N LYS A 24 -16.36 19.49 -1.53
CA LYS A 24 -17.21 19.67 -2.72
C LYS A 24 -16.82 20.91 -3.51
N VAL A 25 -16.69 22.06 -2.84
CA VAL A 25 -16.33 23.34 -3.47
C VAL A 25 -14.91 23.26 -4.05
N SER A 26 -13.93 22.80 -3.26
CA SER A 26 -12.53 22.67 -3.72
C SER A 26 -12.41 21.74 -4.94
N ASN A 27 -13.13 20.59 -4.96
CA ASN A 27 -13.06 19.70 -6.11
C ASN A 27 -13.86 20.16 -7.34
N ARG A 28 -14.89 21.02 -7.14
CA ARG A 28 -15.53 21.75 -8.25
C ARG A 28 -14.54 22.76 -8.85
N ALA A 29 -13.84 23.52 -8.01
CA ALA A 29 -12.78 24.43 -8.44
C ALA A 29 -11.67 23.68 -9.19
N CYS A 30 -11.17 22.55 -8.65
CA CYS A 30 -10.19 21.72 -9.33
C CYS A 30 -10.67 21.21 -10.70
N THR A 31 -11.94 20.84 -10.83
CA THR A 31 -12.50 20.39 -12.13
C THR A 31 -12.59 21.54 -13.13
N TRP A 32 -12.97 22.74 -12.68
CA TRP A 32 -12.98 23.95 -13.52
C TRP A 32 -11.56 24.34 -13.95
N LEU A 33 -10.60 24.40 -12.99
CA LEU A 33 -9.18 24.64 -13.25
C LEU A 33 -8.60 23.64 -14.26
N ALA A 34 -8.95 22.36 -14.12
CA ALA A 34 -8.52 21.31 -15.06
C ALA A 34 -9.09 21.55 -16.47
N GLY A 35 -10.30 22.08 -16.58
CA GLY A 35 -10.87 22.53 -17.85
C GLY A 35 -10.06 23.66 -18.45
N GLN A 36 -9.79 24.72 -17.68
CA GLN A 36 -8.99 25.87 -18.16
C GLN A 36 -7.58 25.41 -18.60
N ALA A 37 -6.93 24.57 -17.80
CA ALA A 37 -5.61 24.02 -18.13
C ALA A 37 -5.63 23.23 -19.44
N TRP A 38 -6.67 22.42 -19.66
CA TRP A 38 -6.85 21.63 -20.87
C TRP A 38 -7.12 22.51 -22.11
N ASP A 39 -8.07 23.45 -22.00
CA ASP A 39 -8.50 24.29 -23.10
C ASP A 39 -7.38 25.26 -23.56
N THR A 40 -6.48 25.67 -22.62
CA THR A 40 -5.34 26.57 -22.91
C THR A 40 -4.00 25.81 -23.04
N GLN A 41 -3.98 24.49 -22.92
CA GLN A 41 -2.78 23.64 -22.90
C GLN A 41 -1.73 24.11 -21.86
N THR A 42 -2.20 24.70 -20.74
CA THR A 42 -1.36 25.27 -19.69
C THR A 42 -1.36 24.36 -18.47
N PHE A 43 -0.35 23.48 -18.33
CA PHE A 43 -0.29 22.45 -17.28
C PHE A 43 0.67 22.78 -16.13
N GLY A 44 1.54 23.78 -16.30
CA GLY A 44 2.48 24.21 -15.27
C GLY A 44 1.79 25.00 -14.15
N GLN A 45 2.14 24.72 -12.88
CA GLN A 45 1.49 25.33 -11.72
C GLN A 45 1.53 26.88 -11.76
N PHE A 46 2.69 27.48 -12.03
CA PHE A 46 2.85 28.94 -12.03
C PHE A 46 2.09 29.61 -13.18
N ALA A 47 2.16 29.01 -14.38
CA ALA A 47 1.44 29.54 -15.54
C ALA A 47 -0.08 29.42 -15.34
N LEU A 48 -0.55 28.27 -14.82
CA LEU A 48 -1.96 28.05 -14.51
C LEU A 48 -2.43 29.00 -13.39
N HIS A 49 -1.60 29.26 -12.39
CA HIS A 49 -1.89 30.23 -11.33
C HIS A 49 -2.11 31.61 -11.91
N LYS A 50 -1.18 32.11 -12.72
CA LYS A 50 -1.29 33.45 -13.36
C LYS A 50 -2.58 33.58 -14.19
N LEU A 51 -2.96 32.49 -14.86
CA LEU A 51 -4.14 32.50 -15.77
C LEU A 51 -5.46 32.43 -14.99
N THR A 52 -5.53 31.75 -13.84
CA THR A 52 -6.82 31.31 -13.27
C THR A 52 -7.08 31.74 -11.83
N TYR A 53 -6.09 32.21 -11.10
CA TYR A 53 -6.18 32.44 -9.65
C TYR A 53 -7.34 33.36 -9.25
N GLU A 54 -7.40 34.62 -9.80
CA GLU A 54 -8.43 35.58 -9.44
C GLU A 54 -9.83 35.08 -9.84
N ARG A 55 -9.96 34.53 -11.04
CA ARG A 55 -11.23 33.99 -11.55
C ARG A 55 -11.71 32.83 -10.70
N CYS A 56 -10.81 31.95 -10.28
CA CYS A 56 -11.14 30.80 -9.42
C CYS A 56 -11.62 31.28 -8.04
N ARG A 57 -10.94 32.27 -7.44
CA ARG A 57 -11.34 32.83 -6.15
C ARG A 57 -12.72 33.48 -6.23
N ALA A 58 -12.95 34.32 -7.22
CA ALA A 58 -14.23 34.98 -7.41
C ALA A 58 -15.38 34.01 -7.63
N GLN A 59 -15.16 32.97 -8.45
CA GLN A 59 -16.21 31.99 -8.81
C GLN A 59 -16.56 31.02 -7.70
N PHE A 60 -15.58 30.58 -6.87
CA PHE A 60 -15.78 29.53 -5.89
C PHE A 60 -15.71 30.02 -4.44
N GLY A 61 -15.42 31.28 -4.18
CA GLY A 61 -15.33 31.85 -2.84
C GLY A 61 -14.23 31.21 -1.97
N LEU A 62 -13.18 30.64 -2.59
CA LEU A 62 -12.11 29.98 -1.85
C LEU A 62 -11.12 31.00 -1.28
N ALA A 63 -10.63 30.75 -0.07
CA ALA A 63 -9.52 31.48 0.52
C ALA A 63 -8.27 31.39 -0.37
N ALA A 64 -7.40 32.40 -0.30
CA ALA A 64 -6.21 32.53 -1.13
C ALA A 64 -5.40 31.24 -1.21
N GLN A 65 -4.98 30.70 -0.06
CA GLN A 65 -4.14 29.51 -0.02
C GLN A 65 -4.88 28.24 -0.42
N MET A 66 -6.19 28.14 -0.17
CA MET A 66 -7.00 27.04 -0.67
C MET A 66 -7.03 26.99 -2.18
N THR A 67 -7.13 28.16 -2.84
CA THR A 67 -7.07 28.29 -4.31
C THR A 67 -5.70 27.86 -4.84
N VAL A 68 -4.61 28.31 -4.23
CA VAL A 68 -3.25 27.89 -4.58
C VAL A 68 -3.09 26.36 -4.50
N ARG A 69 -3.66 25.74 -3.46
CA ARG A 69 -3.61 24.27 -3.30
C ARG A 69 -4.46 23.53 -4.34
N CYS A 70 -5.60 24.10 -4.75
CA CYS A 70 -6.38 23.55 -5.85
C CYS A 70 -5.62 23.61 -7.18
N ILE A 71 -4.94 24.72 -7.47
CA ILE A 71 -4.11 24.90 -8.69
C ILE A 71 -2.94 23.88 -8.68
N ALA A 72 -2.22 23.77 -7.56
CA ALA A 72 -1.13 22.81 -7.42
C ALA A 72 -1.60 21.37 -7.65
N LYS A 73 -2.71 20.96 -7.02
CA LYS A 73 -3.32 19.64 -7.20
C LYS A 73 -3.66 19.33 -8.66
N VAL A 74 -4.17 20.30 -9.40
CA VAL A 74 -4.48 20.15 -10.83
C VAL A 74 -3.21 20.02 -11.66
N ALA A 75 -2.20 20.85 -11.40
CA ALA A 75 -0.92 20.77 -12.08
C ALA A 75 -0.23 19.41 -11.85
N ASP A 76 -0.26 18.90 -10.61
CA ASP A 76 0.30 17.59 -10.27
C ASP A 76 -0.44 16.43 -10.96
N ALA A 77 -1.76 16.53 -11.09
CA ALA A 77 -2.54 15.54 -11.85
C ALA A 77 -2.14 15.49 -13.33
N TYR A 78 -1.80 16.64 -13.93
CA TYR A 78 -1.33 16.73 -15.31
C TYR A 78 0.16 16.36 -15.49
N LYS A 79 0.98 16.40 -14.43
CA LYS A 79 2.33 15.82 -14.48
C LYS A 79 2.30 14.31 -14.72
N LEU A 80 1.30 13.63 -14.18
CA LEU A 80 1.14 12.18 -14.33
C LEU A 80 0.65 11.77 -15.72
N ASP A 81 -0.30 12.53 -16.28
CA ASP A 81 -0.86 12.26 -17.60
C ASP A 81 -1.49 13.50 -18.19
N ARG A 82 -1.02 13.92 -19.35
CA ARG A 82 -1.50 15.08 -20.13
C ARG A 82 -2.40 14.69 -21.33
N LYS A 83 -2.68 13.38 -21.48
CA LYS A 83 -3.44 12.88 -22.64
C LYS A 83 -4.95 12.92 -22.44
N THR A 84 -5.39 13.09 -21.19
CA THR A 84 -6.83 13.07 -20.85
C THR A 84 -7.23 14.29 -20.03
N ARG A 85 -8.39 14.89 -20.37
CA ARG A 85 -8.97 15.97 -19.58
C ARG A 85 -9.34 15.48 -18.20
N ARG A 86 -8.77 16.07 -17.14
CA ARG A 86 -8.96 15.65 -15.75
C ARG A 86 -10.31 16.12 -15.19
N ARG A 87 -10.93 15.24 -14.36
CA ARG A 87 -12.11 15.57 -13.56
C ARG A 87 -11.90 15.08 -12.14
N PHE A 88 -12.27 15.88 -11.16
CA PHE A 88 -12.12 15.54 -9.75
C PHE A 88 -13.47 15.14 -9.16
N ARG A 89 -13.50 13.99 -8.46
CA ARG A 89 -14.70 13.55 -7.73
C ARG A 89 -14.97 14.52 -6.59
N ARG A 90 -16.25 14.76 -6.25
CA ARG A 90 -16.65 15.69 -5.17
C ARG A 90 -15.97 15.41 -3.82
N THR A 91 -15.62 14.16 -3.54
CA THR A 91 -14.97 13.69 -2.31
C THR A 91 -13.50 13.29 -2.52
N ALA A 92 -12.86 13.76 -3.59
CA ALA A 92 -11.42 13.54 -3.78
C ALA A 92 -10.63 14.25 -2.68
N ALA A 93 -9.50 13.66 -2.25
CA ALA A 93 -8.64 14.24 -1.22
C ALA A 93 -8.26 15.69 -1.57
N GLN A 94 -8.18 16.57 -0.57
CA GLN A 94 -7.78 17.95 -0.73
C GLN A 94 -6.48 18.21 0.01
N PRO A 95 -5.41 18.66 -0.67
CA PRO A 95 -4.15 18.98 -0.04
C PRO A 95 -4.21 20.28 0.75
N TYR A 96 -3.54 20.29 1.88
CA TYR A 96 -3.36 21.41 2.80
C TYR A 96 -1.87 21.57 3.10
N ASP A 97 -1.41 22.79 3.22
CA ASP A 97 -0.08 23.14 3.71
C ASP A 97 -0.15 23.82 5.10
N ASP A 98 0.99 24.18 5.67
CA ASP A 98 1.11 24.75 7.00
C ASP A 98 0.40 26.10 7.20
N ARG A 99 0.05 26.82 6.12
CA ARG A 99 -0.71 28.07 6.18
C ARG A 99 -2.18 27.82 6.50
N ILE A 100 -2.70 26.71 6.05
CA ILE A 100 -4.13 26.36 6.16
C ILE A 100 -4.41 25.12 7.01
N PHE A 101 -3.37 24.48 7.54
CA PHE A 101 -3.44 23.34 8.47
C PHE A 101 -2.47 23.47 9.63
N ARG A 102 -2.89 23.09 10.84
CA ARG A 102 -2.05 23.07 12.04
C ARG A 102 -2.49 21.97 13.00
N LEU A 103 -1.55 21.24 13.57
CA LEU A 103 -1.78 20.42 14.76
C LEU A 103 -1.75 21.35 15.99
N CYS A 104 -2.85 21.39 16.76
CA CYS A 104 -2.99 22.28 17.92
C CYS A 104 -2.60 21.56 19.21
N SER A 105 -2.95 20.26 19.32
CA SER A 105 -2.58 19.40 20.45
C SER A 105 -2.56 17.94 19.99
N ASP A 106 -2.35 17.01 20.93
CA ASP A 106 -2.39 15.56 20.66
C ASP A 106 -3.78 15.02 20.26
N THR A 107 -4.81 15.83 20.41
CA THR A 107 -6.21 15.45 20.16
C THR A 107 -6.95 16.42 19.27
N THR A 108 -6.41 17.58 18.96
CA THR A 108 -7.06 18.63 18.16
C THR A 108 -6.17 19.15 17.07
N LEU A 109 -6.77 19.42 15.92
CA LEU A 109 -6.13 20.08 14.80
C LEU A 109 -7.01 21.23 14.28
N SER A 110 -6.41 22.14 13.55
CA SER A 110 -7.05 23.28 12.93
C SER A 110 -6.83 23.23 11.43
N LEU A 111 -7.89 23.43 10.66
CA LEU A 111 -7.84 23.50 9.20
C LEU A 111 -8.74 24.59 8.66
N TRP A 112 -8.38 25.11 7.50
CA TRP A 112 -9.17 26.13 6.81
C TRP A 112 -10.30 25.47 6.02
N THR A 113 -11.50 26.04 6.10
CA THR A 113 -12.70 25.56 5.43
C THR A 113 -13.35 26.67 4.60
N THR A 114 -14.45 26.36 3.92
CA THR A 114 -15.30 27.37 3.25
C THR A 114 -15.91 28.38 4.20
N GLN A 115 -15.96 28.09 5.50
CA GLN A 115 -16.48 28.97 6.57
C GLN A 115 -15.36 29.56 7.43
N GLY A 116 -14.11 29.55 6.96
CA GLY A 116 -12.96 30.01 7.72
C GLY A 116 -12.22 28.89 8.43
N ARG A 117 -11.42 29.25 9.44
CA ARG A 117 -10.58 28.31 10.20
C ARG A 117 -11.44 27.58 11.23
N MET A 118 -11.32 26.25 11.23
CA MET A 118 -12.10 25.37 12.11
C MET A 118 -11.17 24.45 12.88
N GLN A 119 -11.43 24.27 14.18
CA GLN A 119 -10.76 23.26 15.00
C GLN A 119 -11.61 21.99 15.02
N VAL A 120 -10.96 20.83 14.89
CA VAL A 120 -11.61 19.52 14.89
C VAL A 120 -10.83 18.57 15.77
N ALA A 121 -11.54 17.80 16.60
CA ALA A 121 -10.96 16.72 17.37
C ALA A 121 -10.55 15.57 16.46
N TYR A 122 -9.41 14.92 16.80
CA TYR A 122 -8.98 13.71 16.12
C TYR A 122 -8.48 12.65 17.10
N GLN A 123 -8.44 11.41 16.61
CA GLN A 123 -7.83 10.29 17.31
C GLN A 123 -6.82 9.59 16.41
N CYS A 124 -5.74 9.10 17.02
CA CYS A 124 -4.75 8.24 16.38
C CYS A 124 -4.19 7.24 17.41
N GLY A 125 -3.62 6.14 16.92
CA GLY A 125 -2.90 5.20 17.77
C GLY A 125 -1.50 5.70 18.12
N GLU A 126 -0.82 5.02 19.05
CA GLU A 126 0.55 5.38 19.51
C GLU A 126 1.54 5.46 18.35
N ARG A 127 1.48 4.49 17.43
CA ARG A 127 2.36 4.49 16.25
C ARG A 127 2.19 5.75 15.39
N GLN A 128 0.95 6.17 15.13
CA GLN A 128 0.70 7.39 14.36
C GLN A 128 1.19 8.61 15.12
N ARG A 129 0.98 8.65 16.44
CA ARG A 129 1.46 9.75 17.30
C ARG A 129 2.97 9.88 17.24
N ALA A 130 3.71 8.76 17.36
CA ALA A 130 5.17 8.77 17.23
C ALA A 130 5.64 9.27 15.85
N LEU A 131 4.90 8.96 14.78
CA LEU A 131 5.22 9.43 13.43
C LEU A 131 5.03 10.94 13.27
N LEU A 132 4.13 11.58 14.02
CA LEU A 132 3.86 13.02 13.89
C LEU A 132 5.06 13.89 14.24
N ALA A 133 6.00 13.40 15.06
CA ALA A 133 7.28 14.09 15.34
C ALA A 133 8.14 14.28 14.08
N PHE A 134 7.92 13.43 13.05
CA PHE A 134 8.63 13.47 11.77
C PHE A 134 7.77 14.07 10.65
N ARG A 135 6.70 14.79 11.00
CA ARG A 135 5.84 15.44 10.02
C ARG A 135 6.64 16.37 9.11
N LYS A 136 6.40 16.24 7.80
CA LYS A 136 7.04 17.10 6.80
C LYS A 136 6.12 17.35 5.62
N GLY A 137 5.91 18.62 5.29
CA GLY A 137 5.18 19.04 4.10
C GLY A 137 3.66 19.00 4.26
N GLU A 138 3.01 18.66 3.16
CA GLU A 138 1.57 18.73 3.00
C GLU A 138 0.82 17.61 3.70
N VAL A 139 -0.45 17.86 3.97
CA VAL A 139 -1.40 16.87 4.48
C VAL A 139 -2.62 16.81 3.56
N ASP A 140 -3.30 15.69 3.52
CA ASP A 140 -4.51 15.51 2.73
C ASP A 140 -5.75 15.33 3.61
N LEU A 141 -6.76 16.18 3.41
CA LEU A 141 -8.10 15.95 3.97
C LEU A 141 -8.83 14.92 3.10
N MET A 142 -9.30 13.84 3.71
CA MET A 142 -9.95 12.72 3.02
C MET A 142 -11.27 12.34 3.69
N TYR A 143 -12.27 11.99 2.86
CA TYR A 143 -13.50 11.34 3.30
C TYR A 143 -13.57 9.92 2.76
N LEU A 144 -13.35 8.93 3.63
CA LEU A 144 -13.24 7.52 3.25
C LEU A 144 -14.22 6.67 4.05
N LYS A 145 -15.09 5.92 3.36
CA LYS A 145 -16.01 4.93 3.97
C LYS A 145 -16.88 5.49 5.11
N GLY A 146 -17.29 6.74 4.99
CA GLY A 146 -18.15 7.39 6.01
C GLY A 146 -17.39 8.04 7.16
N ALA A 147 -16.08 8.14 7.11
CA ALA A 147 -15.26 8.79 8.13
C ALA A 147 -14.27 9.78 7.50
N TRP A 148 -13.91 10.80 8.27
CA TRP A 148 -12.94 11.82 7.91
C TRP A 148 -11.55 11.45 8.40
N TYR A 149 -10.56 11.75 7.59
CA TYR A 149 -9.15 11.53 7.91
C TYR A 149 -8.31 12.71 7.44
N ILE A 150 -7.22 12.95 8.17
CA ILE A 150 -6.06 13.71 7.68
C ILE A 150 -4.93 12.70 7.47
N ALA A 151 -4.41 12.64 6.25
CA ALA A 151 -3.20 11.90 5.94
C ALA A 151 -1.99 12.83 6.07
N VAL A 152 -1.14 12.57 7.03
CA VAL A 152 0.06 13.37 7.34
C VAL A 152 1.27 12.66 6.78
N VAL A 153 2.04 13.32 5.92
CA VAL A 153 3.32 12.81 5.43
C VAL A 153 4.38 13.01 6.52
N CYS A 154 5.10 11.92 6.83
CA CYS A 154 6.16 11.89 7.83
C CYS A 154 7.46 11.40 7.17
N ASP A 155 8.55 12.15 7.33
CA ASP A 155 9.87 11.82 6.77
C ASP A 155 10.75 11.20 7.85
N VAL A 156 10.61 9.90 8.04
CA VAL A 156 11.29 9.14 9.09
C VAL A 156 12.71 8.79 8.63
N LEU A 157 13.68 9.02 9.50
CA LEU A 157 15.04 8.58 9.26
C LEU A 157 15.08 7.04 9.23
N GLU A 158 15.77 6.51 8.25
CA GLU A 158 16.05 5.07 8.21
C GLU A 158 17.20 4.80 9.16
N PRO A 159 17.10 3.81 10.06
CA PRO A 159 18.21 3.43 10.92
C PRO A 159 19.35 2.87 10.07
N GLU A 160 20.54 2.87 10.64
CA GLU A 160 21.68 2.19 10.04
C GLU A 160 21.40 0.71 9.84
N THR A 161 21.95 0.14 8.79
CA THR A 161 21.82 -1.28 8.49
C THR A 161 22.50 -2.11 9.59
N ILE A 162 21.78 -3.09 10.13
CA ILE A 162 22.36 -4.03 11.10
C ILE A 162 23.50 -4.82 10.47
N GLY A 163 24.51 -5.19 11.27
CA GLY A 163 25.53 -6.15 10.83
C GLY A 163 24.88 -7.46 10.39
N ILE A 164 25.26 -7.97 9.21
CA ILE A 164 24.69 -9.18 8.64
C ILE A 164 25.67 -10.32 8.79
N GLU A 165 25.23 -11.37 9.50
CA GLU A 165 26.00 -12.62 9.64
C GLU A 165 25.50 -13.71 8.70
N ARG A 166 24.22 -13.62 8.27
CA ARG A 166 23.54 -14.66 7.48
C ARG A 166 22.43 -14.10 6.61
N VAL A 167 21.91 -14.96 5.73
CA VAL A 167 20.74 -14.68 4.90
C VAL A 167 19.59 -15.60 5.31
N LEU A 168 18.40 -15.06 5.49
CA LEU A 168 17.15 -15.78 5.69
C LEU A 168 16.36 -15.73 4.37
N GLY A 169 16.36 -16.83 3.62
CA GLY A 169 15.54 -16.97 2.41
C GLY A 169 14.09 -17.20 2.77
N VAL A 170 13.16 -16.55 2.05
CA VAL A 170 11.72 -16.66 2.30
C VAL A 170 11.00 -16.91 0.98
N ASP A 171 10.36 -18.07 0.88
CA ASP A 171 9.43 -18.40 -0.19
C ASP A 171 8.02 -17.91 0.16
N LEU A 172 7.36 -17.22 -0.77
CA LEU A 172 6.00 -16.70 -0.62
C LEU A 172 5.02 -17.58 -1.40
N GLY A 173 4.23 -18.37 -0.68
CA GLY A 173 3.33 -19.37 -1.24
C GLY A 173 1.83 -19.05 -1.08
N ILE A 174 0.93 -19.86 -1.68
CA ILE A 174 -0.52 -19.74 -1.59
C ILE A 174 -1.07 -20.60 -0.46
N VAL A 175 -0.55 -21.80 -0.29
CA VAL A 175 -0.95 -22.74 0.75
C VAL A 175 -0.27 -22.35 2.06
N ASN A 176 1.04 -22.28 2.06
CA ASN A 176 1.82 -21.60 3.09
C ASN A 176 2.06 -20.16 2.62
N LEU A 177 1.66 -19.18 3.41
CA LEU A 177 1.77 -17.77 3.05
C LEU A 177 3.21 -17.30 2.95
N ALA A 178 4.07 -17.88 3.78
CA ALA A 178 5.51 -17.79 3.70
C ALA A 178 6.14 -19.02 4.35
N VAL A 179 7.31 -19.43 3.85
CA VAL A 179 8.19 -20.43 4.50
C VAL A 179 9.59 -19.87 4.49
N ASP A 180 10.26 -19.86 5.63
CA ASP A 180 11.63 -19.38 5.69
C ASP A 180 12.65 -20.54 5.62
N SER A 181 13.90 -20.21 5.31
CA SER A 181 15.01 -21.19 5.18
C SER A 181 15.44 -21.81 6.50
N ASP A 182 14.89 -21.38 7.64
CA ASP A 182 15.08 -22.02 8.94
C ASP A 182 13.93 -23.00 9.27
N GLY A 183 12.98 -23.20 8.34
CA GLY A 183 11.87 -24.13 8.47
C GLY A 183 10.62 -23.57 9.14
N THR A 184 10.54 -22.26 9.42
CA THR A 184 9.31 -21.67 9.96
C THR A 184 8.25 -21.53 8.87
N VAL A 185 7.08 -22.10 9.13
CA VAL A 185 5.93 -22.09 8.22
C VAL A 185 4.87 -21.13 8.72
N TYR A 186 4.49 -20.18 7.87
CA TYR A 186 3.34 -19.29 8.06
C TYR A 186 2.14 -19.85 7.28
N SER A 187 1.40 -20.77 7.91
CA SER A 187 0.30 -21.50 7.27
C SER A 187 -0.82 -20.57 6.77
N GLY A 188 -1.33 -20.86 5.57
CA GLY A 188 -2.48 -20.20 4.98
C GLY A 188 -3.82 -20.82 5.35
N GLU A 189 -3.89 -21.93 6.04
CA GLU A 189 -5.12 -22.71 6.30
C GLU A 189 -6.25 -21.86 6.90
N THR A 190 -5.97 -21.09 7.96
CA THR A 190 -6.97 -20.21 8.58
C THR A 190 -7.45 -19.12 7.62
N VAL A 191 -6.54 -18.64 6.77
CA VAL A 191 -6.84 -17.62 5.75
C VAL A 191 -7.73 -18.22 4.66
N ASP A 192 -7.43 -19.41 4.20
CA ASP A 192 -8.23 -20.10 3.17
C ASP A 192 -9.63 -20.46 3.67
N ARG A 193 -9.78 -20.95 4.90
CA ARG A 193 -11.11 -21.15 5.51
C ARG A 193 -11.94 -19.85 5.55
N LYS A 194 -11.35 -18.72 5.93
CA LYS A 194 -12.03 -17.42 5.91
C LYS A 194 -12.34 -16.96 4.49
N ARG A 195 -11.44 -17.17 3.52
CA ARG A 195 -11.66 -16.84 2.11
C ARG A 195 -12.84 -17.61 1.52
N GLN A 196 -12.90 -18.90 1.80
CA GLN A 196 -14.01 -19.75 1.36
C GLN A 196 -15.35 -19.23 1.90
N ARG A 197 -15.45 -18.92 3.21
CA ARG A 197 -16.64 -18.30 3.79
C ARG A 197 -17.01 -16.95 3.15
N TYR A 198 -16.02 -16.15 2.78
CA TYR A 198 -16.27 -14.88 2.07
C TYR A 198 -16.75 -15.13 0.64
N GLN A 199 -16.26 -16.16 -0.03
CA GLN A 199 -16.68 -16.54 -1.36
C GLN A 199 -18.14 -17.02 -1.37
N GLU A 200 -18.51 -17.95 -0.52
CA GLU A 200 -19.88 -18.45 -0.34
C GLU A 200 -20.87 -17.30 -0.08
N ARG A 201 -20.54 -16.40 0.86
CA ARG A 201 -21.36 -15.21 1.14
C ARG A 201 -21.47 -14.28 -0.06
N ARG A 202 -20.41 -14.15 -0.84
CA ARG A 202 -20.42 -13.32 -2.06
C ARG A 202 -21.33 -13.89 -3.10
N GLU A 203 -21.23 -15.18 -3.36
CA GLU A 203 -22.07 -15.89 -4.33
C GLU A 203 -23.55 -15.78 -3.94
N GLY A 204 -23.92 -16.04 -2.68
CA GLY A 204 -25.28 -15.84 -2.20
C GLY A 204 -25.79 -14.41 -2.36
N LEU A 205 -24.96 -13.40 -2.00
CA LEU A 205 -25.37 -12.00 -2.18
C LEU A 205 -25.47 -11.58 -3.66
N GLN A 206 -24.65 -12.17 -4.55
CA GLN A 206 -24.71 -11.88 -5.98
C GLN A 206 -25.98 -12.47 -6.63
N ALA A 207 -26.44 -13.62 -6.17
CA ALA A 207 -27.67 -14.25 -6.65
C ALA A 207 -28.93 -13.37 -6.44
N HIS A 208 -28.98 -12.63 -5.30
CA HIS A 208 -30.13 -11.78 -4.97
C HIS A 208 -30.31 -10.51 -5.82
N ARG A 209 -29.29 -10.01 -6.53
CA ARG A 209 -29.27 -8.85 -7.44
C ARG A 209 -29.91 -7.55 -6.92
N THR A 210 -30.31 -7.45 -5.64
CA THR A 210 -30.97 -6.28 -5.02
C THR A 210 -30.00 -5.16 -4.69
N ARG A 211 -30.52 -3.93 -4.46
CA ARG A 211 -29.73 -2.80 -3.97
C ARG A 211 -29.12 -3.07 -2.58
N SER A 212 -29.86 -3.75 -1.69
CA SER A 212 -29.39 -4.16 -0.36
C SER A 212 -28.22 -5.15 -0.47
N ALA A 213 -28.34 -6.17 -1.33
CA ALA A 213 -27.27 -7.14 -1.59
C ALA A 213 -26.00 -6.47 -2.13
N ARG A 214 -26.13 -5.49 -3.04
CA ARG A 214 -24.99 -4.71 -3.55
C ARG A 214 -24.28 -3.90 -2.44
N ARG A 215 -25.05 -3.30 -1.50
CA ARG A 215 -24.47 -2.60 -0.33
C ARG A 215 -23.70 -3.58 0.57
N ARG A 216 -24.29 -4.75 0.85
CA ARG A 216 -23.64 -5.81 1.65
C ARG A 216 -22.39 -6.36 0.97
N LEU A 217 -22.39 -6.55 -0.36
CA LEU A 217 -21.20 -6.94 -1.13
C LEU A 217 -20.06 -5.94 -0.98
N LYS A 218 -20.35 -4.63 -1.03
CA LYS A 218 -19.35 -3.57 -0.83
C LYS A 218 -18.73 -3.64 0.57
N LEU A 219 -19.54 -3.86 1.60
CA LEU A 219 -19.09 -4.03 2.98
C LEU A 219 -18.24 -5.30 3.14
N LEU A 220 -18.67 -6.42 2.54
CA LEU A 220 -17.97 -7.70 2.57
C LEU A 220 -16.58 -7.58 1.92
N LYS A 221 -16.48 -6.94 0.75
CA LYS A 221 -15.21 -6.65 0.08
C LYS A 221 -14.27 -5.85 1.00
N GLY A 222 -14.79 -4.84 1.70
CA GLY A 222 -14.00 -4.05 2.65
C GLY A 222 -13.50 -4.87 3.84
N LYS A 223 -14.32 -5.80 4.38
CA LYS A 223 -13.91 -6.72 5.46
C LYS A 223 -12.82 -7.68 5.01
N GLN A 224 -12.98 -8.26 3.82
CA GLN A 224 -11.99 -9.18 3.24
C GLN A 224 -10.64 -8.49 3.01
N ALA A 225 -10.65 -7.26 2.47
CA ALA A 225 -9.42 -6.49 2.25
C ALA A 225 -8.69 -6.19 3.57
N ARG A 226 -9.40 -5.74 4.61
CA ARG A 226 -8.79 -5.50 5.94
C ARG A 226 -8.21 -6.76 6.57
N PHE A 227 -8.93 -7.88 6.47
CA PHE A 227 -8.43 -9.16 6.97
C PHE A 227 -7.14 -9.58 6.27
N GLN A 228 -7.07 -9.48 4.93
CA GLN A 228 -5.86 -9.80 4.18
C GLN A 228 -4.69 -8.86 4.56
N GLN A 229 -4.99 -7.58 4.74
CA GLN A 229 -4.02 -6.59 5.18
C GLN A 229 -3.45 -6.91 6.56
N ASP A 230 -4.29 -7.26 7.52
CA ASP A 230 -3.91 -7.64 8.88
C ASP A 230 -3.00 -8.87 8.90
N VAL A 231 -3.38 -9.92 8.16
CA VAL A 231 -2.54 -11.12 7.99
C VAL A 231 -1.17 -10.78 7.43
N ASN A 232 -1.12 -10.00 6.34
CA ASN A 232 0.14 -9.62 5.73
C ASN A 232 1.01 -8.75 6.66
N HIS A 233 0.40 -7.84 7.43
CA HIS A 233 1.11 -7.06 8.45
C HIS A 233 1.72 -7.94 9.55
N THR A 234 0.99 -8.96 9.98
CA THR A 234 1.43 -9.89 11.04
C THR A 234 2.60 -10.74 10.54
N ILE A 235 2.50 -11.33 9.34
CA ILE A 235 3.57 -12.13 8.75
C ILE A 235 4.81 -11.27 8.52
N ALA A 236 4.66 -10.10 7.90
CA ALA A 236 5.78 -9.19 7.65
C ALA A 236 6.48 -8.75 8.95
N LYS A 237 5.72 -8.48 10.03
CA LYS A 237 6.27 -8.16 11.34
C LYS A 237 7.13 -9.31 11.87
N ARG A 238 6.60 -10.53 11.88
CA ARG A 238 7.30 -11.72 12.40
C ARG A 238 8.57 -12.06 11.61
N LEU A 239 8.52 -11.93 10.27
CA LEU A 239 9.69 -12.17 9.41
C LEU A 239 10.82 -11.16 9.71
N VAL A 240 10.48 -9.87 9.82
CA VAL A 240 11.46 -8.83 10.11
C VAL A 240 12.04 -8.96 11.53
N GLU A 241 11.20 -9.20 12.54
CA GLU A 241 11.66 -9.43 13.92
C GLU A 241 12.58 -10.67 14.02
N ARG A 242 12.29 -11.71 13.25
CA ARG A 242 13.14 -12.91 13.20
C ARG A 242 14.49 -12.60 12.54
N ALA A 243 14.49 -11.93 11.40
CA ALA A 243 15.70 -11.52 10.70
C ALA A 243 16.57 -10.61 11.58
N GLN A 244 15.96 -9.63 12.25
CA GLN A 244 16.66 -8.72 13.16
C GLN A 244 17.32 -9.49 14.33
N ARG A 245 16.59 -10.41 14.98
CA ARG A 245 17.11 -11.22 16.10
C ARG A 245 18.25 -12.15 15.69
N SER A 246 18.29 -12.59 14.43
CA SER A 246 19.30 -13.53 13.93
C SER A 246 20.39 -12.85 13.08
N ALA A 247 20.51 -11.52 13.17
CA ALA A 247 21.44 -10.72 12.36
C ALA A 247 21.43 -11.12 10.87
N ALA A 248 20.23 -11.33 10.30
CA ALA A 248 20.06 -11.85 8.96
C ALA A 248 19.53 -10.77 7.99
N ALA A 249 20.04 -10.80 6.75
CA ALA A 249 19.33 -10.17 5.63
C ALA A 249 18.12 -11.03 5.21
N LEU A 250 17.01 -10.41 4.81
CA LEU A 250 15.87 -11.12 4.22
C LEU A 250 16.05 -11.26 2.71
N ALA A 251 15.97 -12.47 2.19
CA ALA A 251 15.96 -12.73 0.75
C ALA A 251 14.56 -13.14 0.28
N LEU A 252 14.05 -12.48 -0.77
CA LEU A 252 12.74 -12.70 -1.36
C LEU A 252 12.84 -12.83 -2.88
N GLU A 253 11.91 -13.52 -3.50
CA GLU A 253 11.81 -13.55 -4.96
C GLU A 253 11.31 -12.22 -5.54
N GLU A 254 11.89 -11.81 -6.68
CA GLU A 254 11.40 -10.69 -7.47
C GLU A 254 10.18 -11.11 -8.32
N LEU A 255 9.00 -10.97 -7.75
CA LEU A 255 7.73 -11.40 -8.34
C LEU A 255 7.02 -10.28 -9.14
N THR A 256 7.72 -9.24 -9.58
CA THR A 256 7.14 -8.16 -10.40
C THR A 256 6.63 -8.74 -11.73
N GLY A 257 5.37 -8.45 -12.05
CA GLY A 257 4.71 -8.94 -13.28
C GLY A 257 4.27 -10.41 -13.27
N ILE A 258 4.39 -11.14 -12.15
CA ILE A 258 4.01 -12.55 -12.05
C ILE A 258 2.54 -12.80 -12.44
N ARG A 259 1.64 -11.86 -12.17
CA ARG A 259 0.20 -11.97 -12.54
C ARG A 259 -0.03 -12.07 -14.04
N GLN A 260 0.85 -11.51 -14.85
CA GLN A 260 0.77 -11.56 -16.31
C GLN A 260 1.36 -12.85 -16.88
N ARG A 261 2.29 -13.49 -16.14
CA ARG A 261 3.03 -14.69 -16.57
C ARG A 261 2.34 -15.99 -16.15
N VAL A 262 1.60 -16.01 -15.04
CA VAL A 262 0.98 -17.23 -14.51
C VAL A 262 -0.37 -17.49 -15.17
N LYS A 263 -0.46 -18.53 -16.00
CA LYS A 263 -1.71 -19.09 -16.53
C LYS A 263 -2.33 -20.02 -15.48
N ALA A 264 -3.11 -19.47 -14.54
CA ALA A 264 -3.81 -20.28 -13.53
C ALA A 264 -5.04 -20.98 -14.12
N ARG A 265 -5.28 -22.25 -13.74
CA ARG A 265 -6.51 -22.98 -14.07
C ARG A 265 -7.73 -22.23 -13.49
N ARG A 266 -8.91 -22.34 -14.12
CA ARG A 266 -10.14 -21.59 -13.75
C ARG A 266 -10.46 -21.66 -12.25
N GLN A 267 -10.30 -22.82 -11.63
CA GLN A 267 -10.55 -23.04 -10.19
C GLN A 267 -9.51 -22.36 -9.28
N GLN A 268 -8.29 -22.15 -9.75
CA GLN A 268 -7.20 -21.52 -8.98
C GLN A 268 -7.13 -20.00 -9.17
N ARG A 269 -7.78 -19.45 -10.24
CA ARG A 269 -7.77 -18.01 -10.52
C ARG A 269 -8.21 -17.13 -9.35
N PRO A 270 -9.25 -17.47 -8.56
CA PRO A 270 -9.62 -16.65 -7.39
C PRO A 270 -8.56 -16.67 -6.30
N ARG A 271 -7.86 -17.77 -6.10
CA ARG A 271 -6.73 -17.85 -5.15
C ARG A 271 -5.59 -16.95 -5.60
N HIS A 272 -5.17 -17.02 -6.86
CA HIS A 272 -4.12 -16.19 -7.44
C HIS A 272 -4.48 -14.70 -7.51
N ALA A 273 -5.71 -14.37 -7.91
CA ALA A 273 -6.17 -12.99 -8.04
C ALA A 273 -6.31 -12.25 -6.69
N ASN A 274 -6.68 -12.99 -5.63
CA ASN A 274 -6.86 -12.44 -4.28
C ASN A 274 -5.58 -12.51 -3.42
N TRP A 275 -4.50 -13.05 -3.96
CA TRP A 275 -3.26 -13.18 -3.22
C TRP A 275 -2.48 -11.87 -3.16
N GLY A 276 -2.14 -11.49 -1.97
CA GLY A 276 -1.44 -10.24 -1.70
C GLY A 276 0.09 -10.37 -1.68
N PHE A 277 0.72 -11.17 -2.57
CA PHE A 277 2.20 -11.28 -2.63
C PHE A 277 2.87 -9.92 -2.69
N PHE A 278 2.42 -9.08 -3.62
CA PHE A 278 2.95 -7.74 -3.77
C PHE A 278 2.78 -6.92 -2.48
N GLN A 279 1.61 -6.99 -1.85
CA GLN A 279 1.36 -6.29 -0.59
C GLN A 279 2.21 -6.85 0.56
N LEU A 280 2.35 -8.20 0.68
CA LEU A 280 3.19 -8.81 1.70
C LEU A 280 4.65 -8.41 1.51
N ARG A 281 5.17 -8.48 0.28
CA ARG A 281 6.52 -8.03 -0.05
C ARG A 281 6.73 -6.56 0.31
N GLN A 282 5.79 -5.67 -0.06
CA GLN A 282 5.86 -4.26 0.32
C GLN A 282 5.92 -4.08 1.84
N TYR A 283 5.11 -4.86 2.58
CA TYR A 283 5.09 -4.77 4.04
C TYR A 283 6.39 -5.30 4.67
N VAL A 284 6.97 -6.36 4.12
CA VAL A 284 8.29 -6.83 4.54
C VAL A 284 9.35 -5.76 4.26
N THR A 285 9.40 -5.23 3.03
CA THR A 285 10.41 -4.25 2.62
C THR A 285 10.39 -2.99 3.49
N TYR A 286 9.21 -2.35 3.69
CA TYR A 286 9.19 -1.12 4.47
C TYR A 286 9.44 -1.35 5.98
N LYS A 287 8.98 -2.49 6.53
CA LYS A 287 9.24 -2.83 7.93
C LYS A 287 10.70 -3.19 8.16
N ALA A 288 11.31 -3.90 7.21
CA ALA A 288 12.73 -4.22 7.23
C ALA A 288 13.58 -2.95 7.19
N ALA A 289 13.27 -2.00 6.31
CA ALA A 289 13.96 -0.70 6.27
C ALA A 289 13.84 0.07 7.60
N LEU A 290 12.65 0.03 8.25
CA LEU A 290 12.46 0.64 9.58
C LEU A 290 13.23 -0.07 10.71
N ALA A 291 13.59 -1.33 10.52
CA ALA A 291 14.34 -2.14 11.48
C ALA A 291 15.84 -2.22 11.16
N GLY A 292 16.31 -1.53 10.10
CA GLY A 292 17.68 -1.64 9.61
C GLY A 292 18.03 -3.01 9.02
N VAL A 293 17.03 -3.83 8.67
CA VAL A 293 17.21 -5.16 8.09
C VAL A 293 17.30 -5.07 6.57
N PRO A 294 18.39 -5.49 5.93
CA PRO A 294 18.50 -5.49 4.47
C PRO A 294 17.55 -6.49 3.82
N VAL A 295 16.99 -6.11 2.66
CA VAL A 295 16.18 -6.99 1.81
C VAL A 295 16.86 -7.20 0.48
N ILE A 296 17.10 -8.46 0.12
CA ILE A 296 17.73 -8.89 -1.13
C ILE A 296 16.65 -9.52 -2.00
N LEU A 297 16.53 -9.06 -3.25
CA LEU A 297 15.64 -9.67 -4.22
C LEU A 297 16.43 -10.59 -5.15
N VAL A 298 15.90 -11.80 -5.37
CA VAL A 298 16.54 -12.82 -6.23
C VAL A 298 15.64 -13.15 -7.43
N ASP A 299 16.27 -13.62 -8.52
CA ASP A 299 15.53 -14.09 -9.71
C ASP A 299 14.69 -15.33 -9.33
N PRO A 300 13.37 -15.32 -9.58
CA PRO A 300 12.47 -16.42 -9.25
C PRO A 300 12.59 -17.63 -10.19
N ARG A 301 13.38 -17.56 -11.28
CA ARG A 301 13.47 -18.64 -12.26
C ARG A 301 13.99 -19.91 -11.62
N HIS A 302 13.24 -21.01 -11.78
CA HIS A 302 13.59 -22.36 -11.34
C HIS A 302 13.79 -22.57 -9.82
N THR A 303 13.57 -21.57 -8.96
CA THR A 303 13.71 -21.70 -7.50
C THR A 303 12.92 -22.88 -6.93
N SER A 304 11.74 -23.17 -7.48
CA SER A 304 10.89 -24.29 -7.09
C SER A 304 11.24 -25.63 -7.75
N GLN A 305 12.11 -25.66 -8.76
CA GLN A 305 12.48 -26.84 -9.53
C GLN A 305 13.95 -27.27 -9.29
N GLU A 306 14.78 -26.35 -8.82
CA GLU A 306 16.17 -26.57 -8.45
C GLU A 306 16.27 -27.33 -7.11
N CYS A 307 17.15 -28.32 -7.05
CA CYS A 307 17.47 -29.00 -5.81
C CYS A 307 18.40 -28.12 -4.95
N SER A 308 18.04 -27.82 -3.74
CA SER A 308 18.88 -27.04 -2.82
C SER A 308 20.15 -27.78 -2.36
N HIS A 309 20.22 -29.08 -2.59
CA HIS A 309 21.38 -29.90 -2.22
C HIS A 309 22.37 -30.09 -3.37
N CYS A 310 21.93 -30.41 -4.59
CA CYS A 310 22.83 -30.73 -5.71
C CYS A 310 22.64 -29.82 -6.93
N HIS A 311 21.81 -28.78 -6.85
CA HIS A 311 21.53 -27.77 -7.88
C HIS A 311 20.99 -28.34 -9.20
N HIS A 312 20.57 -29.61 -9.24
CA HIS A 312 19.91 -30.18 -10.41
C HIS A 312 18.54 -29.56 -10.63
N ILE A 313 18.31 -29.03 -11.84
CA ILE A 313 17.06 -28.39 -12.24
C ILE A 313 16.26 -29.34 -13.13
N ALA A 314 15.08 -29.73 -12.68
CA ALA A 314 14.13 -30.52 -13.47
C ALA A 314 12.70 -30.27 -13.00
N THR A 315 11.74 -30.19 -13.93
CA THR A 315 10.32 -30.09 -13.62
C THR A 315 9.81 -31.30 -12.83
N ALA A 316 10.40 -32.47 -13.08
CA ALA A 316 10.09 -33.72 -12.37
C ALA A 316 10.53 -33.73 -10.90
N ASN A 317 11.38 -32.81 -10.46
CA ASN A 317 11.75 -32.65 -9.05
C ASN A 317 10.55 -32.19 -8.18
N ARG A 318 9.59 -31.45 -8.78
CA ARG A 318 8.38 -30.95 -8.10
C ARG A 318 7.13 -31.49 -8.78
N ARG A 319 6.77 -32.73 -8.52
CA ARG A 319 5.56 -33.37 -9.05
C ARG A 319 4.27 -32.93 -8.35
N SER A 320 4.37 -32.51 -7.10
CA SER A 320 3.24 -32.00 -6.32
C SER A 320 3.55 -30.59 -5.74
N GLN A 321 2.52 -29.93 -5.21
CA GLN A 321 2.66 -28.58 -4.66
C GLN A 321 3.44 -28.58 -3.33
N ASP A 322 3.34 -29.64 -2.55
CA ASP A 322 3.83 -29.77 -1.18
C ASP A 322 5.14 -30.54 -1.07
N ARG A 323 5.47 -31.41 -2.05
CA ARG A 323 6.61 -32.32 -1.99
C ARG A 323 7.62 -32.05 -3.08
N PHE A 324 8.88 -31.99 -2.68
CA PHE A 324 10.05 -31.95 -3.55
C PHE A 324 10.81 -33.27 -3.44
N SER A 325 11.23 -33.83 -4.60
CA SER A 325 12.05 -35.04 -4.65
C SER A 325 13.01 -34.92 -5.86
N CYS A 326 14.28 -34.74 -5.59
CA CYS A 326 15.29 -34.61 -6.62
C CYS A 326 15.47 -35.91 -7.41
N GLN A 327 15.38 -35.81 -8.73
CA GLN A 327 15.57 -36.98 -9.61
C GLN A 327 17.05 -37.39 -9.77
N ARG A 328 17.98 -36.52 -9.39
CA ARG A 328 19.42 -36.82 -9.49
C ARG A 328 20.02 -37.37 -8.19
N CYS A 329 19.83 -36.68 -7.06
CA CYS A 329 20.47 -37.08 -5.79
C CYS A 329 19.52 -37.71 -4.78
N GLY A 330 18.22 -37.85 -5.09
CA GLY A 330 17.23 -38.45 -4.21
C GLY A 330 16.80 -37.59 -3.04
N TYR A 331 17.32 -36.36 -2.87
CA TYR A 331 16.94 -35.48 -1.77
C TYR A 331 15.45 -35.22 -1.74
N LYS A 332 14.80 -35.42 -0.58
CA LYS A 332 13.34 -35.23 -0.40
C LYS A 332 13.07 -34.27 0.75
N THR A 333 12.18 -33.29 0.50
CA THR A 333 11.77 -32.30 1.50
C THR A 333 10.44 -31.64 1.12
N ALA A 334 9.92 -30.74 1.99
CA ALA A 334 8.82 -29.87 1.62
C ALA A 334 9.22 -28.91 0.48
N ALA A 335 8.35 -28.75 -0.53
CA ALA A 335 8.69 -27.98 -1.72
C ALA A 335 8.97 -26.50 -1.43
N ASP A 336 8.17 -25.90 -0.52
CA ASP A 336 8.35 -24.49 -0.14
C ASP A 336 9.63 -24.28 0.69
N PHE A 337 10.04 -25.28 1.51
CA PHE A 337 11.31 -25.24 2.23
C PHE A 337 12.51 -25.34 1.26
N ASN A 338 12.46 -26.24 0.28
CA ASN A 338 13.49 -26.31 -0.76
C ASN A 338 13.61 -24.97 -1.53
N ALA A 339 12.49 -24.35 -1.87
CA ALA A 339 12.49 -23.03 -2.53
C ALA A 339 13.13 -21.95 -1.63
N ALA A 340 12.81 -21.92 -0.33
CA ALA A 340 13.40 -20.98 0.61
C ALA A 340 14.92 -21.17 0.76
N GLN A 341 15.44 -22.41 0.70
CA GLN A 341 16.87 -22.69 0.68
C GLN A 341 17.53 -22.18 -0.61
N ASN A 342 16.90 -22.38 -1.77
CA ASN A 342 17.42 -21.86 -3.04
C ASN A 342 17.45 -20.34 -3.05
N ILE A 343 16.41 -19.68 -2.51
CA ILE A 343 16.37 -18.22 -2.37
C ILE A 343 17.51 -17.73 -1.47
N LYS A 344 17.76 -18.40 -0.35
CA LYS A 344 18.89 -18.11 0.55
C LYS A 344 20.23 -18.22 -0.19
N SER A 345 20.48 -19.34 -0.88
CA SER A 345 21.74 -19.60 -1.59
C SER A 345 22.00 -18.57 -2.71
N ARG A 346 20.96 -18.23 -3.49
CA ARG A 346 21.08 -17.22 -4.55
C ARG A 346 21.36 -15.83 -4.01
N ALA A 347 20.79 -15.46 -2.87
CA ALA A 347 21.05 -14.18 -2.24
C ALA A 347 22.48 -14.07 -1.69
N ALA A 348 23.05 -15.18 -1.20
CA ALA A 348 24.44 -15.22 -0.75
C ALA A 348 25.43 -14.99 -1.90
N VAL A 349 25.10 -15.47 -3.12
CA VAL A 349 25.94 -15.28 -4.32
C VAL A 349 25.72 -13.92 -4.98
N ASN A 350 24.45 -13.43 -5.02
CA ASN A 350 24.07 -12.18 -5.69
C ASN A 350 23.72 -11.11 -4.65
N GLN A 351 24.71 -10.50 -4.01
CA GLN A 351 24.51 -9.38 -3.06
C GLN A 351 24.03 -8.09 -3.75
N ARG A 352 22.94 -8.14 -4.51
CA ARG A 352 22.23 -6.92 -4.92
C ARG A 352 21.31 -6.51 -3.77
N ILE A 353 21.87 -5.73 -2.87
CA ILE A 353 21.09 -4.98 -1.88
C ILE A 353 20.20 -4.03 -2.65
N VAL A 354 18.89 -4.23 -2.59
CA VAL A 354 17.93 -3.24 -3.08
C VAL A 354 17.92 -2.11 -2.05
N ALA A 355 18.89 -1.22 -2.19
CA ALA A 355 18.84 0.08 -1.55
C ALA A 355 17.68 0.85 -2.16
N GLN A 356 16.74 1.24 -1.32
CA GLN A 356 15.74 2.29 -1.45
C GLN A 356 14.32 1.90 -1.93
N PRO A 357 13.33 2.06 -1.04
CA PRO A 357 11.90 2.05 -1.35
C PRO A 357 11.38 3.40 -1.91
N ARG A 358 12.24 4.25 -2.51
CA ARG A 358 11.84 5.62 -2.94
C ARG A 358 10.67 5.70 -3.92
N GLN A 359 10.33 4.64 -4.64
CA GLN A 359 9.28 4.67 -5.67
C GLN A 359 7.99 3.91 -5.33
N LEU A 360 7.96 3.12 -4.26
CA LEU A 360 6.83 2.21 -3.98
C LEU A 360 5.73 2.81 -3.09
N LEU A 361 5.98 3.91 -2.39
CA LEU A 361 5.04 4.51 -1.44
C LEU A 361 4.02 5.48 -2.08
N LEU A 362 4.24 5.93 -3.31
CA LEU A 362 3.30 6.78 -4.05
C LEU A 362 2.09 6.03 -4.64
N ALA A 363 2.09 4.70 -4.60
CA ALA A 363 1.01 3.87 -5.15
C ALA A 363 -0.06 3.46 -4.13
N LEU A 364 0.08 3.83 -2.86
CA LEU A 364 -0.82 3.46 -1.75
C LEU A 364 -1.58 4.66 -1.16
N ALA A 365 -1.43 5.85 -1.75
CA ALA A 365 -2.23 7.03 -1.40
C ALA A 365 -3.54 7.10 -2.20
#